data_1446bfac69ab860c70e338be9f7b27f6
#
_entry.id   1446bfac69ab860c70e338be9f7b27f6
#
_cell.length_a   1.000
_cell.length_b   1.000
_cell.length_c   1.000
_cell.angle_alpha   90.00
_cell.angle_beta   90.00
_cell.angle_gamma   90.00
#
_symmetry.space_group_name_H-M   'P 1'
#
loop_
_entity.id
_entity.type
_entity.pdbx_description
1 polymer ?
#
loop_
_entity_poly.entity_id
_entity_poly.type
_entity_poly.pdbx_seq_one_letter_code
_entity_poly.pdbx_strand_id
1 'polypeptide(L)'
;GWHIVVSHGNGPQVGFILRRGELVAPEAPIEGLPDLPLWLAVADSQGGIGHILALEIDNALAARRLDARAVAVLTHAQVDADDPAFATLTKPIGGTMTAEVARMRVSEAGWAVTETADGVFRRVVASPRPRHIIEADAIGALARTGAVVIAGGGGGIAVVRDGQGWRAVDAVIDKDRASALLASRIGLSTLVLVTGVDQVYVGFGTDRQRALDEIDQDEARSHLVAGEFPAGSMGPKVDSALDFLAAGGDEVVITSIAALPDALERRAGTRITRSPHAPERTAPD
;
A
#
# COMPACT_ATOMS: atom_id res chain seq x y z
N GLY A 1 -9.77 19.55 14.43
CA GLY A 1 -10.27 18.45 13.59
C GLY A 1 -9.14 17.52 13.17
N TRP A 2 -9.44 16.43 12.53
CA TRP A 2 -8.46 15.48 12.02
C TRP A 2 -7.88 15.96 10.68
N HIS A 3 -6.60 15.77 10.45
CA HIS A 3 -6.00 15.84 9.12
C HIS A 3 -6.02 14.41 8.53
N ILE A 4 -6.76 14.21 7.44
CA ILE A 4 -7.05 12.87 6.93
C ILE A 4 -6.37 12.68 5.58
N VAL A 5 -5.55 11.63 5.49
CA VAL A 5 -5.00 11.12 4.23
C VAL A 5 -5.44 9.68 4.06
N VAL A 6 -6.02 9.36 2.91
CA VAL A 6 -6.53 8.03 2.56
C VAL A 6 -5.64 7.43 1.49
N SER A 7 -5.06 6.27 1.75
CA SER A 7 -4.40 5.46 0.73
C SER A 7 -5.25 4.25 0.36
N HIS A 8 -5.00 3.67 -0.81
CA HIS A 8 -5.74 2.50 -1.28
C HIS A 8 -4.82 1.48 -1.96
N GLY A 9 -5.24 0.21 -1.96
CA GLY A 9 -4.63 -0.81 -2.81
C GLY A 9 -5.12 -0.72 -4.25
N ASN A 10 -4.42 -1.37 -5.17
CA ASN A 10 -4.76 -1.40 -6.60
C ASN A 10 -4.43 -2.74 -7.29
N GLY A 11 -4.05 -3.77 -6.54
CA GLY A 11 -3.55 -5.03 -7.11
C GLY A 11 -4.43 -5.64 -8.21
N PRO A 12 -5.74 -5.84 -8.00
CA PRO A 12 -6.64 -6.33 -9.07
C PRO A 12 -6.73 -5.36 -10.23
N GLN A 13 -6.86 -4.05 -9.98
CA GLN A 13 -7.08 -3.02 -10.99
C GLN A 13 -5.89 -2.88 -11.94
N VAL A 14 -4.66 -2.86 -11.42
CA VAL A 14 -3.44 -2.86 -12.24
C VAL A 14 -3.42 -4.09 -13.16
N GLY A 15 -3.75 -5.26 -12.64
CA GLY A 15 -3.85 -6.48 -13.46
C GLY A 15 -4.91 -6.39 -14.56
N PHE A 16 -6.07 -5.80 -14.28
CA PHE A 16 -7.12 -5.62 -15.30
C PHE A 16 -6.72 -4.59 -16.36
N ILE A 17 -6.04 -3.51 -15.98
CA ILE A 17 -5.54 -2.49 -16.90
C ILE A 17 -4.51 -3.10 -17.85
N LEU A 18 -3.50 -3.80 -17.32
CA LEU A 18 -2.49 -4.50 -18.12
C LEU A 18 -3.14 -5.53 -19.05
N ARG A 19 -4.11 -6.32 -18.54
CA ARG A 19 -4.78 -7.35 -19.33
C ARG A 19 -5.53 -6.77 -20.52
N ARG A 20 -6.14 -5.59 -20.41
CA ARG A 20 -6.79 -4.90 -21.53
C ARG A 20 -5.79 -4.58 -22.63
N GLY A 21 -4.61 -4.05 -22.30
CA GLY A 21 -3.53 -3.82 -23.25
C GLY A 21 -3.09 -5.10 -23.95
N GLU A 22 -2.87 -6.18 -23.20
CA GLU A 22 -2.47 -7.48 -23.72
C GLU A 22 -3.49 -8.12 -24.70
N LEU A 23 -4.78 -7.91 -24.47
CA LEU A 23 -5.84 -8.47 -25.35
C LEU A 23 -5.96 -7.72 -26.67
N VAL A 24 -5.60 -6.44 -26.70
CA VAL A 24 -5.70 -5.62 -27.92
C VAL A 24 -4.47 -5.85 -28.83
N ALA A 25 -3.30 -6.03 -28.24
CA ALA A 25 -2.03 -6.08 -28.98
C ALA A 25 -1.91 -7.21 -30.05
N PRO A 26 -2.41 -8.46 -29.83
CA PRO A 26 -2.24 -9.54 -30.80
C PRO A 26 -3.25 -9.54 -31.95
N GLU A 27 -4.51 -9.09 -31.69
CA GLU A 27 -5.63 -9.31 -32.62
C GLU A 27 -5.93 -8.11 -33.52
N ALA A 28 -5.49 -6.93 -33.14
CA ALA A 28 -5.62 -5.72 -33.93
C ALA A 28 -4.39 -4.84 -33.70
N PRO A 29 -3.32 -5.04 -34.48
CA PRO A 29 -2.21 -4.10 -34.47
C PRO A 29 -2.71 -2.76 -34.96
N ILE A 30 -3.21 -1.94 -34.02
CA ILE A 30 -3.51 -0.54 -34.28
C ILE A 30 -2.14 0.13 -34.33
N GLU A 31 -1.72 0.54 -35.53
CA GLU A 31 -0.48 1.28 -35.70
C GLU A 31 -0.46 2.46 -34.72
N GLY A 32 0.61 2.54 -33.92
CA GLY A 32 0.81 3.61 -32.95
C GLY A 32 0.18 3.42 -31.57
N LEU A 33 -0.41 2.25 -31.25
CA LEU A 33 -0.79 1.94 -29.89
C LEU A 33 0.46 1.52 -29.09
N PRO A 34 0.93 2.33 -28.12
CA PRO A 34 2.12 1.99 -27.36
C PRO A 34 1.83 0.84 -26.38
N ASP A 35 2.86 0.05 -26.08
CA ASP A 35 2.81 -0.90 -24.97
C ASP A 35 2.47 -0.15 -23.66
N LEU A 36 1.63 -0.77 -22.84
CA LEU A 36 1.25 -0.22 -21.54
C LEU A 36 2.23 -0.70 -20.46
N PRO A 37 3.20 0.12 -20.04
CA PRO A 37 4.13 -0.26 -18.98
C PRO A 37 3.43 -0.35 -17.62
N LEU A 38 4.01 -1.13 -16.70
CA LEU A 38 3.43 -1.37 -15.38
C LEU A 38 3.26 -0.07 -14.59
N TRP A 39 4.24 0.85 -14.65
CA TRP A 39 4.15 2.13 -13.94
C TRP A 39 2.98 3.00 -14.42
N LEU A 40 2.63 2.94 -15.73
CA LEU A 40 1.48 3.67 -16.26
C LEU A 40 0.16 3.03 -15.81
N ALA A 41 0.08 1.70 -15.79
CA ALA A 41 -1.09 1.00 -15.23
C ALA A 41 -1.29 1.32 -13.73
N VAL A 42 -0.21 1.53 -12.98
CA VAL A 42 -0.30 2.02 -11.59
C VAL A 42 -0.87 3.44 -11.54
N ALA A 43 -0.39 4.35 -12.40
CA ALA A 43 -0.90 5.74 -12.51
C ALA A 43 -2.40 5.77 -12.88
N ASP A 44 -2.82 5.01 -13.88
CA ASP A 44 -4.22 4.88 -14.30
C ASP A 44 -5.10 4.39 -13.14
N SER A 45 -4.59 3.42 -12.37
CA SER A 45 -5.33 2.91 -11.21
C SER A 45 -5.47 3.95 -10.10
N GLN A 46 -4.48 4.82 -9.89
CA GLN A 46 -4.58 5.94 -8.95
C GLN A 46 -5.66 6.94 -9.39
N GLY A 47 -5.69 7.29 -10.68
CA GLY A 47 -6.71 8.18 -11.23
C GLY A 47 -8.11 7.59 -11.09
N GLY A 48 -8.30 6.34 -11.52
CA GLY A 48 -9.61 5.68 -11.50
C GLY A 48 -10.15 5.44 -10.10
N ILE A 49 -9.35 4.87 -9.20
CA ILE A 49 -9.76 4.61 -7.80
C ILE A 49 -9.87 5.93 -7.03
N GLY A 50 -8.91 6.84 -7.22
CA GLY A 50 -8.93 8.17 -6.60
C GLY A 50 -10.18 8.96 -6.94
N HIS A 51 -10.64 8.91 -8.20
CA HIS A 51 -11.90 9.53 -8.63
C HIS A 51 -13.10 8.94 -7.87
N ILE A 52 -13.23 7.60 -7.82
CA ILE A 52 -14.34 6.94 -7.13
C ILE A 52 -14.34 7.31 -5.64
N LEU A 53 -13.19 7.23 -4.98
CA LEU A 53 -13.08 7.57 -3.56
C LEU A 53 -13.39 9.05 -3.31
N ALA A 54 -12.90 9.97 -4.14
CA ALA A 54 -13.17 11.40 -3.98
C ALA A 54 -14.67 11.68 -4.09
N LEU A 55 -15.34 11.10 -5.07
CA LEU A 55 -16.78 11.26 -5.27
C LEU A 55 -17.58 10.74 -4.07
N GLU A 56 -17.28 9.53 -3.60
CA GLU A 56 -18.00 8.92 -2.47
C GLU A 56 -17.73 9.65 -1.14
N ILE A 57 -16.49 10.12 -0.92
CA ILE A 57 -16.16 10.93 0.25
C ILE A 57 -16.89 12.27 0.21
N ASP A 58 -16.93 12.96 -0.94
CA ASP A 58 -17.64 14.24 -1.10
C ASP A 58 -19.15 14.05 -0.87
N ASN A 59 -19.75 12.97 -1.38
CA ASN A 59 -21.14 12.62 -1.13
C ASN A 59 -21.38 12.39 0.37
N ALA A 60 -20.48 11.67 1.05
CA ALA A 60 -20.59 11.41 2.48
C ALA A 60 -20.42 12.68 3.34
N LEU A 61 -19.51 13.58 2.96
CA LEU A 61 -19.32 14.88 3.60
C LEU A 61 -20.55 15.77 3.43
N ALA A 62 -21.08 15.86 2.21
CA ALA A 62 -22.29 16.64 1.91
C ALA A 62 -23.52 16.14 2.68
N ALA A 63 -23.72 14.81 2.75
CA ALA A 63 -24.82 14.22 3.52
C ALA A 63 -24.75 14.55 5.02
N ARG A 64 -23.55 14.79 5.55
CA ARG A 64 -23.29 15.18 6.94
C ARG A 64 -23.19 16.68 7.15
N ARG A 65 -23.33 17.47 6.08
CA ARG A 65 -23.18 18.94 6.09
C ARG A 65 -21.81 19.39 6.60
N LEU A 66 -20.77 18.63 6.28
CA LEU A 66 -19.39 18.99 6.60
C LEU A 66 -18.80 19.81 5.47
N ASP A 67 -18.20 20.95 5.81
CA ASP A 67 -17.53 21.85 4.83
C ASP A 67 -16.08 21.41 4.63
N ALA A 68 -15.92 20.32 3.88
CA ALA A 68 -14.64 19.78 3.45
C ALA A 68 -14.78 19.23 2.03
N ARG A 69 -13.66 18.94 1.39
CA ARG A 69 -13.61 18.34 0.05
C ARG A 69 -12.59 17.22 0.01
N ALA A 70 -12.85 16.23 -0.85
CA ALA A 70 -11.88 15.20 -1.17
C ALA A 70 -11.03 15.62 -2.37
N VAL A 71 -9.71 15.37 -2.29
CA VAL A 71 -8.76 15.68 -3.35
C VAL A 71 -7.88 14.46 -3.60
N ALA A 72 -7.87 13.95 -4.85
CA ALA A 72 -6.98 12.89 -5.25
C ALA A 72 -5.66 13.47 -5.81
N VAL A 73 -4.54 12.96 -5.30
CA VAL A 73 -3.18 13.36 -5.70
C VAL A 73 -2.47 12.16 -6.29
N LEU A 74 -2.06 12.25 -7.57
CA LEU A 74 -1.14 11.29 -8.16
C LEU A 74 0.16 11.31 -7.37
N THR A 75 0.59 10.15 -6.93
CA THR A 75 1.68 10.03 -5.97
C THR A 75 2.80 9.17 -6.53
N HIS A 76 4.04 9.67 -6.48
CA HIS A 76 5.24 8.96 -6.85
C HIS A 76 6.03 8.53 -5.61
N ALA A 77 6.51 7.28 -5.66
CA ALA A 77 7.41 6.73 -4.64
C ALA A 77 8.81 6.58 -5.22
N GLN A 78 9.76 7.33 -4.70
CA GLN A 78 11.16 7.15 -5.05
C GLN A 78 11.68 5.84 -4.46
N VAL A 79 12.38 5.08 -5.30
CA VAL A 79 13.08 3.84 -4.92
C VAL A 79 14.54 3.92 -5.29
N ASP A 80 15.34 3.03 -4.72
CA ASP A 80 16.74 2.85 -5.10
C ASP A 80 16.80 2.06 -6.42
N ALA A 81 17.56 2.54 -7.41
CA ALA A 81 17.73 1.86 -8.67
C ALA A 81 18.42 0.48 -8.52
N ASP A 82 19.26 0.34 -7.48
CA ASP A 82 20.02 -0.87 -7.17
C ASP A 82 19.32 -1.74 -6.09
N ASP A 83 18.03 -1.49 -5.80
CA ASP A 83 17.30 -2.29 -4.82
C ASP A 83 17.27 -3.77 -5.26
N PRO A 84 17.64 -4.71 -4.37
CA PRO A 84 17.65 -6.15 -4.69
C PRO A 84 16.32 -6.70 -5.21
N ALA A 85 15.21 -6.05 -4.90
CA ALA A 85 13.89 -6.43 -5.38
C ALA A 85 13.77 -6.38 -6.92
N PHE A 86 14.61 -5.63 -7.62
CA PHE A 86 14.65 -5.64 -9.08
C PHE A 86 15.27 -6.92 -9.64
N ALA A 87 16.17 -7.57 -8.88
CA ALA A 87 16.75 -8.86 -9.25
C ALA A 87 15.89 -10.04 -8.76
N THR A 88 15.09 -9.86 -7.69
CA THR A 88 14.28 -10.93 -7.10
C THR A 88 12.81 -10.52 -7.07
N LEU A 89 12.07 -10.94 -8.12
CA LEU A 89 10.68 -10.54 -8.31
C LEU A 89 9.76 -11.38 -7.40
N THR A 90 9.05 -10.74 -6.49
CA THR A 90 8.24 -11.43 -5.47
C THR A 90 6.81 -10.92 -5.32
N LYS A 91 6.49 -9.72 -5.83
CA LYS A 91 5.16 -9.11 -5.63
C LYS A 91 4.14 -9.65 -6.62
N PRO A 92 3.13 -10.42 -6.20
CA PRO A 92 2.10 -10.92 -7.10
C PRO A 92 1.19 -9.79 -7.58
N ILE A 93 0.92 -9.75 -8.89
CA ILE A 93 -0.03 -8.81 -9.51
C ILE A 93 -1.03 -9.56 -10.39
N GLY A 94 -2.12 -8.88 -10.76
CA GLY A 94 -3.13 -9.40 -11.66
C GLY A 94 -3.91 -10.59 -11.09
N GLY A 95 -4.63 -11.26 -11.99
CA GLY A 95 -5.38 -12.47 -11.69
C GLY A 95 -4.52 -13.73 -11.62
N THR A 96 -5.14 -14.82 -11.23
CA THR A 96 -4.55 -16.16 -11.25
C THR A 96 -4.58 -16.75 -12.65
N MET A 97 -3.66 -17.68 -12.94
CA MET A 97 -3.58 -18.40 -14.21
C MET A 97 -3.24 -19.87 -13.97
N THR A 98 -3.54 -20.72 -14.96
CA THR A 98 -3.14 -22.13 -14.98
C THR A 98 -1.65 -22.27 -15.26
N ALA A 99 -1.06 -23.44 -14.97
CA ALA A 99 0.34 -23.75 -15.29
C ALA A 99 0.63 -23.65 -16.80
N GLU A 100 -0.34 -23.97 -17.65
CA GLU A 100 -0.19 -23.86 -19.12
C GLU A 100 -0.06 -22.39 -19.54
N VAL A 101 -0.97 -21.53 -19.09
CA VAL A 101 -0.94 -20.09 -19.35
C VAL A 101 0.32 -19.46 -18.78
N ALA A 102 0.73 -19.85 -17.56
CA ALA A 102 1.97 -19.36 -16.96
C ALA A 102 3.19 -19.67 -17.82
N ARG A 103 3.35 -20.93 -18.28
CA ARG A 103 4.45 -21.32 -19.18
C ARG A 103 4.46 -20.53 -20.50
N MET A 104 3.29 -20.37 -21.11
CA MET A 104 3.14 -19.55 -22.33
C MET A 104 3.62 -18.12 -22.09
N ARG A 105 3.18 -17.47 -21.01
CA ARG A 105 3.55 -16.08 -20.66
C ARG A 105 5.04 -15.92 -20.33
N VAL A 106 5.67 -16.92 -19.70
CA VAL A 106 7.11 -16.92 -19.47
C VAL A 106 7.86 -16.96 -20.81
N SER A 107 7.45 -17.85 -21.75
CA SER A 107 8.16 -18.04 -23.02
C SER A 107 7.93 -16.88 -24.02
N GLU A 108 6.70 -16.33 -24.10
CA GLU A 108 6.33 -15.34 -25.11
C GLU A 108 6.51 -13.89 -24.63
N ALA A 109 6.28 -13.62 -23.36
CA ALA A 109 6.29 -12.27 -22.79
C ALA A 109 7.36 -12.05 -21.71
N GLY A 110 8.20 -13.05 -21.43
CA GLY A 110 9.27 -12.94 -20.44
C GLY A 110 8.78 -12.70 -18.99
N TRP A 111 7.56 -13.12 -18.67
CA TRP A 111 7.03 -12.90 -17.32
C TRP A 111 7.76 -13.73 -16.27
N ALA A 112 7.97 -13.14 -15.12
CA ALA A 112 8.23 -13.90 -13.91
C ALA A 112 6.89 -14.32 -13.30
N VAL A 113 6.78 -15.57 -12.88
CA VAL A 113 5.56 -16.13 -12.28
C VAL A 113 5.90 -16.90 -11.02
N THR A 114 4.97 -16.97 -10.09
CA THR A 114 5.07 -17.78 -8.87
C THR A 114 3.82 -18.63 -8.71
N GLU A 115 3.98 -19.83 -8.19
CA GLU A 115 2.87 -20.67 -7.76
C GLU A 115 2.37 -20.17 -6.41
N THR A 116 1.06 -19.91 -6.31
CA THR A 116 0.42 -19.36 -5.09
C THR A 116 -0.42 -20.41 -4.35
N ALA A 117 -0.87 -21.43 -5.08
CA ALA A 117 -1.55 -22.61 -4.60
C ALA A 117 -1.32 -23.72 -5.62
N ASP A 118 -1.65 -24.96 -5.29
CA ASP A 118 -1.43 -26.13 -6.16
C ASP A 118 -2.01 -25.88 -7.58
N GLY A 119 -1.13 -25.83 -8.56
CA GLY A 119 -1.46 -25.57 -9.98
C GLY A 119 -1.95 -24.14 -10.28
N VAL A 120 -1.92 -23.22 -9.32
CA VAL A 120 -2.38 -21.84 -9.49
C VAL A 120 -1.20 -20.87 -9.48
N PHE A 121 -1.03 -20.12 -10.57
CA PHE A 121 0.10 -19.20 -10.78
C PHE A 121 -0.36 -17.74 -10.81
N ARG A 122 0.57 -16.84 -10.45
CA ARG A 122 0.42 -15.38 -10.65
C ARG A 122 1.70 -14.79 -11.20
N ARG A 123 1.56 -13.71 -12.01
CA ARG A 123 2.69 -12.87 -12.38
C ARG A 123 3.28 -12.21 -11.14
N VAL A 124 4.62 -12.16 -11.06
CA VAL A 124 5.35 -11.43 -10.03
C VAL A 124 6.21 -10.33 -10.66
N VAL A 125 6.35 -9.23 -9.92
CA VAL A 125 7.11 -8.06 -10.31
C VAL A 125 8.01 -7.60 -9.17
N ALA A 126 8.91 -6.65 -9.44
CA ALA A 126 9.72 -6.00 -8.41
C ALA A 126 8.85 -5.27 -7.39
N SER A 127 9.27 -5.31 -6.12
CA SER A 127 8.63 -4.54 -5.04
C SER A 127 9.71 -3.89 -4.16
N PRO A 128 10.42 -2.88 -4.69
CA PRO A 128 11.48 -2.21 -3.96
C PRO A 128 10.92 -1.40 -2.78
N ARG A 129 11.78 -1.13 -1.79
CA ARG A 129 11.42 -0.34 -0.63
C ARG A 129 11.31 1.14 -1.00
N PRO A 130 10.19 1.85 -0.70
CA PRO A 130 10.09 3.27 -0.94
C PRO A 130 11.04 4.04 -0.01
N ARG A 131 11.72 5.07 -0.56
CA ARG A 131 12.64 5.94 0.15
C ARG A 131 12.05 7.32 0.43
N HIS A 132 11.31 7.86 -0.53
CA HIS A 132 10.61 9.13 -0.42
C HIS A 132 9.28 9.07 -1.16
N ILE A 133 8.31 9.86 -0.68
CA ILE A 133 7.10 10.20 -1.42
C ILE A 133 7.28 11.62 -1.96
N ILE A 134 7.32 11.75 -3.28
CA ILE A 134 7.69 13.01 -3.94
C ILE A 134 6.73 14.15 -3.58
N GLU A 135 5.45 13.88 -3.55
CA GLU A 135 4.39 14.85 -3.29
C GLU A 135 4.06 15.03 -1.79
N ALA A 136 4.86 14.46 -0.88
CA ALA A 136 4.53 14.45 0.55
C ALA A 136 4.23 15.84 1.12
N ASP A 137 5.04 16.83 0.81
CA ASP A 137 4.88 18.19 1.34
C ASP A 137 3.57 18.83 0.83
N ALA A 138 3.22 18.62 -0.44
CA ALA A 138 1.95 19.08 -1.03
C ALA A 138 0.75 18.34 -0.41
N ILE A 139 0.84 17.03 -0.22
CA ILE A 139 -0.19 16.20 0.43
C ILE A 139 -0.42 16.70 1.86
N GLY A 140 0.65 16.93 2.63
CA GLY A 140 0.57 17.47 3.98
C GLY A 140 -0.03 18.87 4.02
N ALA A 141 0.32 19.75 3.08
CA ALA A 141 -0.25 21.09 2.97
C ALA A 141 -1.77 21.02 2.71
N LEU A 142 -2.22 20.20 1.77
CA LEU A 142 -3.64 19.98 1.48
C LEU A 142 -4.40 19.43 2.70
N ALA A 143 -3.85 18.42 3.37
CA ALA A 143 -4.49 17.85 4.57
C ALA A 143 -4.66 18.91 5.68
N ARG A 144 -3.69 19.82 5.85
CA ARG A 144 -3.79 20.93 6.83
C ARG A 144 -4.87 21.95 6.50
N THR A 145 -5.32 22.06 5.24
CA THR A 145 -6.49 22.90 4.89
C THR A 145 -7.82 22.30 5.34
N GLY A 146 -7.84 21.07 5.84
CA GLY A 146 -9.06 20.32 6.16
C GLY A 146 -9.60 19.49 4.99
N ALA A 147 -8.89 19.42 3.86
CA ALA A 147 -9.24 18.50 2.78
C ALA A 147 -8.98 17.04 3.20
N VAL A 148 -9.83 16.13 2.73
CA VAL A 148 -9.56 14.69 2.78
C VAL A 148 -8.71 14.34 1.56
N VAL A 149 -7.42 14.03 1.76
CA VAL A 149 -6.50 13.80 0.65
C VAL A 149 -6.41 12.32 0.33
N ILE A 150 -6.67 11.93 -0.92
CA ILE A 150 -6.47 10.56 -1.40
C ILE A 150 -5.11 10.52 -2.09
N ALA A 151 -4.15 9.77 -1.52
CA ALA A 151 -2.76 9.75 -1.98
C ALA A 151 -2.11 8.38 -1.72
N GLY A 152 -0.98 8.10 -2.35
CA GLY A 152 -0.24 6.86 -2.16
C GLY A 152 -0.96 5.62 -2.70
N GLY A 153 -1.87 5.79 -3.66
CA GLY A 153 -2.60 4.68 -4.26
C GLY A 153 -1.68 3.61 -4.83
N GLY A 154 -1.90 2.34 -4.44
CA GLY A 154 -1.05 1.21 -4.82
C GLY A 154 0.39 1.28 -4.29
N GLY A 155 0.67 2.16 -3.32
CA GLY A 155 2.01 2.43 -2.81
C GLY A 155 2.76 3.55 -3.57
N GLY A 156 2.16 4.13 -4.61
CA GLY A 156 2.76 5.14 -5.46
C GLY A 156 3.36 4.59 -6.74
N ILE A 157 3.54 5.48 -7.73
CA ILE A 157 4.24 5.18 -8.97
C ILE A 157 5.74 5.14 -8.67
N ALA A 158 6.38 3.98 -8.94
CA ALA A 158 7.80 3.82 -8.66
C ALA A 158 8.65 4.69 -9.59
N VAL A 159 9.54 5.49 -9.02
CA VAL A 159 10.48 6.33 -9.77
C VAL A 159 11.90 6.23 -9.20
N VAL A 160 12.89 6.37 -10.07
CA VAL A 160 14.32 6.46 -9.72
C VAL A 160 14.90 7.79 -10.15
N ARG A 161 15.97 8.22 -9.48
CA ARG A 161 16.76 9.36 -9.97
C ARG A 161 17.49 8.98 -11.25
N ASP A 162 17.43 9.86 -12.24
CA ASP A 162 18.14 9.73 -13.52
C ASP A 162 18.78 11.09 -13.85
N GLY A 163 20.06 11.22 -13.52
CA GLY A 163 20.72 12.52 -13.54
C GLY A 163 20.05 13.53 -12.60
N GLN A 164 19.55 14.65 -13.14
CA GLN A 164 18.82 15.66 -12.37
C GLN A 164 17.29 15.43 -12.38
N GLY A 165 16.80 14.46 -13.14
CA GLY A 165 15.37 14.16 -13.33
C GLY A 165 14.89 12.92 -12.59
N TRP A 166 13.68 12.52 -12.95
CA TRP A 166 13.01 11.33 -12.51
C TRP A 166 12.66 10.45 -13.70
N ARG A 167 12.78 9.14 -13.53
CA ARG A 167 12.33 8.14 -14.50
C ARG A 167 11.46 7.12 -13.81
N ALA A 168 10.26 6.87 -14.35
CA ALA A 168 9.40 5.81 -13.87
C ALA A 168 10.00 4.43 -14.18
N VAL A 169 9.77 3.46 -13.30
CA VAL A 169 10.27 2.09 -13.41
C VAL A 169 9.15 1.07 -13.15
N ASP A 170 9.25 -0.10 -13.79
CA ASP A 170 8.28 -1.18 -13.65
C ASP A 170 8.46 -1.89 -12.30
N ALA A 171 7.71 -1.41 -11.32
CA ALA A 171 7.63 -1.97 -9.98
C ALA A 171 6.28 -1.68 -9.33
N VAL A 172 5.92 -2.45 -8.31
CA VAL A 172 4.75 -2.21 -7.47
C VAL A 172 5.19 -2.06 -6.03
N ILE A 173 4.98 -0.89 -5.49
CA ILE A 173 5.37 -0.56 -4.11
C ILE A 173 4.39 -1.21 -3.11
N ASP A 174 4.90 -1.62 -1.96
CA ASP A 174 4.04 -2.05 -0.87
C ASP A 174 3.29 -0.84 -0.28
N LYS A 175 1.94 -0.89 -0.32
CA LYS A 175 1.10 0.24 0.08
C LYS A 175 1.21 0.56 1.58
N ASP A 176 1.42 -0.46 2.43
CA ASP A 176 1.47 -0.27 3.87
C ASP A 176 2.79 0.45 4.24
N ARG A 177 3.90 0.08 3.61
CA ARG A 177 5.19 0.78 3.74
C ARG A 177 5.15 2.21 3.20
N ALA A 178 4.53 2.40 2.03
CA ALA A 178 4.40 3.75 1.46
C ALA A 178 3.52 4.65 2.33
N SER A 179 2.43 4.10 2.89
CA SER A 179 1.55 4.83 3.81
C SER A 179 2.25 5.19 5.11
N ALA A 180 3.04 4.28 5.69
CA ALA A 180 3.85 4.54 6.87
C ALA A 180 4.88 5.66 6.62
N LEU A 181 5.59 5.58 5.48
CA LEU A 181 6.55 6.60 5.06
C LEU A 181 5.91 7.97 4.86
N LEU A 182 4.77 8.03 4.14
CA LEU A 182 4.02 9.26 3.92
C LEU A 182 3.54 9.86 5.24
N ALA A 183 2.89 9.06 6.09
CA ALA A 183 2.37 9.49 7.37
C ALA A 183 3.47 10.08 8.27
N SER A 184 4.62 9.40 8.34
CA SER A 184 5.80 9.88 9.08
C SER A 184 6.31 11.21 8.51
N ARG A 185 6.46 11.30 7.18
CA ARG A 185 7.01 12.50 6.53
C ARG A 185 6.15 13.74 6.74
N ILE A 186 4.83 13.61 6.72
CA ILE A 186 3.91 14.72 6.92
C ILE A 186 3.50 14.95 8.39
N GLY A 187 4.09 14.18 9.30
CA GLY A 187 3.96 14.36 10.75
C GLY A 187 2.63 13.91 11.33
N LEU A 188 1.96 12.92 10.72
CA LEU A 188 0.75 12.33 11.31
C LEU A 188 1.12 11.49 12.53
N SER A 189 0.25 11.50 13.54
CA SER A 189 0.44 10.77 14.80
C SER A 189 -0.12 9.34 14.75
N THR A 190 -1.12 9.10 13.93
CA THR A 190 -1.84 7.82 13.85
C THR A 190 -1.83 7.27 12.44
N LEU A 191 -1.50 5.99 12.31
CA LEU A 191 -1.63 5.21 11.08
C LEU A 191 -2.71 4.15 11.26
N VAL A 192 -3.70 4.09 10.35
CA VAL A 192 -4.74 3.07 10.35
C VAL A 192 -4.53 2.12 9.18
N LEU A 193 -4.32 0.84 9.44
CA LEU A 193 -4.15 -0.21 8.45
C LEU A 193 -5.41 -1.08 8.39
N VAL A 194 -6.23 -0.85 7.35
CA VAL A 194 -7.46 -1.62 7.14
C VAL A 194 -7.15 -2.94 6.46
N THR A 195 -7.69 -4.03 7.01
CA THR A 195 -7.47 -5.41 6.56
C THR A 195 -8.76 -6.25 6.61
N GLY A 196 -8.68 -7.54 6.29
CA GLY A 196 -9.85 -8.44 6.26
C GLY A 196 -10.26 -9.03 7.62
N VAL A 197 -9.58 -8.67 8.70
CA VAL A 197 -9.87 -9.15 10.06
C VAL A 197 -10.00 -7.96 11.01
N ASP A 198 -10.82 -8.12 12.04
CA ASP A 198 -11.08 -7.04 13.00
C ASP A 198 -9.89 -6.75 13.92
N GLN A 199 -9.07 -7.77 14.19
CA GLN A 199 -7.91 -7.68 15.08
C GLN A 199 -6.73 -8.50 14.53
N VAL A 200 -5.55 -8.25 15.04
CA VAL A 200 -4.36 -9.09 14.84
C VAL A 200 -4.40 -10.26 15.81
N TYR A 201 -3.98 -11.43 15.35
CA TYR A 201 -3.95 -12.64 16.16
C TYR A 201 -2.55 -13.23 16.21
N VAL A 202 -2.16 -13.77 17.36
CA VAL A 202 -1.06 -14.73 17.50
C VAL A 202 -1.62 -16.13 17.47
N GLY A 203 -0.82 -17.11 17.00
CA GLY A 203 -1.26 -18.51 16.84
C GLY A 203 -2.43 -18.66 15.85
N PHE A 204 -2.54 -17.81 14.85
CA PHE A 204 -3.67 -17.78 13.91
C PHE A 204 -3.93 -19.13 13.25
N GLY A 205 -5.20 -19.60 13.31
CA GLY A 205 -5.62 -20.90 12.75
C GLY A 205 -5.24 -22.10 13.61
N THR A 206 -4.80 -21.91 14.84
CA THR A 206 -4.49 -22.97 15.80
C THR A 206 -5.34 -22.87 17.06
N ASP A 207 -5.30 -23.91 17.91
CA ASP A 207 -5.99 -23.91 19.21
C ASP A 207 -5.45 -22.84 20.19
N ARG A 208 -4.30 -22.23 19.87
CA ARG A 208 -3.68 -21.17 20.66
C ARG A 208 -3.99 -19.78 20.12
N GLN A 209 -4.91 -19.67 19.16
CA GLN A 209 -5.27 -18.38 18.57
C GLN A 209 -5.78 -17.43 19.66
N ARG A 210 -5.15 -16.25 19.73
CA ARG A 210 -5.51 -15.17 20.65
C ARG A 210 -5.47 -13.84 19.93
N ALA A 211 -6.52 -13.04 20.06
CA ALA A 211 -6.54 -11.67 19.58
C ALA A 211 -5.59 -10.78 20.42
N LEU A 212 -5.02 -9.79 19.76
CA LEU A 212 -4.22 -8.74 20.38
C LEU A 212 -5.05 -7.45 20.40
N ASP A 213 -5.33 -6.90 21.60
CA ASP A 213 -6.08 -5.65 21.74
C ASP A 213 -5.14 -4.44 21.67
N GLU A 214 -4.20 -4.36 22.62
CA GLU A 214 -3.19 -3.32 22.70
C GLU A 214 -1.85 -3.94 23.05
N ILE A 215 -0.83 -3.64 22.24
CA ILE A 215 0.54 -4.10 22.46
C ILE A 215 1.51 -2.94 22.18
N ASP A 216 2.69 -2.98 22.73
CA ASP A 216 3.73 -2.03 22.36
C ASP A 216 4.57 -2.51 21.18
N GLN A 217 5.43 -1.62 20.67
CA GLN A 217 6.29 -1.92 19.51
C GLN A 217 7.30 -3.05 19.79
N ASP A 218 7.71 -3.27 21.04
CA ASP A 218 8.69 -4.30 21.38
C ASP A 218 8.01 -5.67 21.43
N GLU A 219 6.78 -5.75 21.95
CA GLU A 219 5.96 -6.95 21.89
C GLU A 219 5.59 -7.30 20.43
N ALA A 220 5.16 -6.30 19.62
CA ALA A 220 4.87 -6.50 18.21
C ALA A 220 6.10 -7.02 17.43
N ARG A 221 7.30 -6.48 17.70
CA ARG A 221 8.55 -6.94 17.12
C ARG A 221 8.88 -8.37 17.53
N SER A 222 8.68 -8.72 18.80
CA SER A 222 8.92 -10.06 19.31
C SER A 222 8.04 -11.09 18.61
N HIS A 223 6.76 -10.80 18.44
CA HIS A 223 5.84 -11.68 17.69
C HIS A 223 6.21 -11.77 16.20
N LEU A 224 6.64 -10.68 15.57
CA LEU A 224 7.08 -10.67 14.18
C LEU A 224 8.32 -11.57 13.99
N VAL A 225 9.32 -11.45 14.86
CA VAL A 225 10.55 -12.27 14.82
C VAL A 225 10.23 -13.74 15.11
N ALA A 226 9.28 -14.04 16.01
CA ALA A 226 8.81 -15.38 16.29
C ALA A 226 8.03 -16.03 15.14
N GLY A 227 7.72 -15.26 14.05
CA GLY A 227 6.98 -15.78 12.89
C GLY A 227 5.48 -15.97 13.16
N GLU A 228 4.92 -15.32 14.17
CA GLU A 228 3.50 -15.43 14.53
C GLU A 228 2.57 -14.83 13.45
N PHE A 229 3.10 -13.97 12.58
CA PHE A 229 2.31 -13.29 11.55
C PHE A 229 2.61 -13.84 10.15
N PRO A 230 1.59 -14.22 9.35
CA PRO A 230 1.78 -14.70 8.00
C PRO A 230 2.56 -13.71 7.12
N ALA A 231 3.66 -14.20 6.51
CA ALA A 231 4.59 -13.38 5.74
C ALA A 231 3.97 -12.68 4.52
N GLY A 232 2.88 -13.22 3.96
CA GLY A 232 2.20 -12.66 2.79
C GLY A 232 1.08 -11.66 3.10
N SER A 233 0.71 -11.46 4.36
CA SER A 233 -0.46 -10.65 4.72
C SER A 233 -0.25 -9.77 5.96
N MET A 234 -0.25 -10.34 7.16
CA MET A 234 -0.16 -9.59 8.41
C MET A 234 1.26 -9.16 8.73
N GLY A 235 2.28 -9.99 8.45
CA GLY A 235 3.69 -9.67 8.70
C GLY A 235 4.12 -8.31 8.11
N PRO A 236 3.89 -8.04 6.81
CA PRO A 236 4.20 -6.75 6.21
C PRO A 236 3.49 -5.55 6.85
N LYS A 237 2.26 -5.73 7.37
CA LYS A 237 1.52 -4.67 8.05
C LYS A 237 2.15 -4.33 9.40
N VAL A 238 2.49 -5.35 10.19
CA VAL A 238 3.18 -5.16 11.47
C VAL A 238 4.57 -4.55 11.25
N ASP A 239 5.32 -4.99 10.22
CA ASP A 239 6.61 -4.40 9.85
C ASP A 239 6.46 -2.90 9.51
N SER A 240 5.45 -2.54 8.70
CA SER A 240 5.16 -1.13 8.37
C SER A 240 4.70 -0.32 9.59
N ALA A 241 3.96 -0.94 10.51
CA ALA A 241 3.58 -0.33 11.78
C ALA A 241 4.81 0.01 12.63
N LEU A 242 5.75 -0.93 12.73
CA LEU A 242 7.00 -0.72 13.45
C LEU A 242 7.88 0.37 12.81
N ASP A 243 7.95 0.42 11.47
CA ASP A 243 8.64 1.50 10.74
C ASP A 243 8.04 2.87 11.07
N PHE A 244 6.69 2.98 11.08
CA PHE A 244 5.99 4.23 11.41
C PHE A 244 6.25 4.69 12.84
N LEU A 245 6.16 3.79 13.83
CA LEU A 245 6.42 4.09 15.23
C LEU A 245 7.87 4.48 15.47
N ALA A 246 8.82 3.78 14.82
CA ALA A 246 10.25 4.12 14.89
C ALA A 246 10.55 5.51 14.28
N ALA A 247 9.79 5.93 13.27
CA ALA A 247 9.90 7.25 12.66
C ALA A 247 9.16 8.36 13.44
N GLY A 248 8.64 8.09 14.63
CA GLY A 248 8.04 9.07 15.52
C GLY A 248 6.50 9.12 15.49
N GLY A 249 5.83 8.17 14.85
CA GLY A 249 4.38 7.98 14.99
C GLY A 249 4.01 7.60 16.43
N ASP A 250 2.78 7.89 16.86
CA ASP A 250 2.35 7.61 18.23
C ASP A 250 1.64 6.25 18.34
N GLU A 251 0.75 5.94 17.37
CA GLU A 251 0.00 4.68 17.37
C GLU A 251 -0.31 4.17 15.95
N VAL A 252 -0.43 2.86 15.83
CA VAL A 252 -0.98 2.19 14.65
C VAL A 252 -2.21 1.39 15.06
N VAL A 253 -3.28 1.52 14.28
CA VAL A 253 -4.51 0.73 14.45
C VAL A 253 -4.65 -0.22 13.29
N ILE A 254 -4.76 -1.52 13.56
CA ILE A 254 -5.02 -2.56 12.54
C ILE A 254 -6.42 -3.10 12.78
N THR A 255 -7.30 -2.97 11.77
CA THR A 255 -8.73 -3.33 11.92
C THR A 255 -9.38 -3.63 10.56
N SER A 256 -10.61 -4.12 10.57
CA SER A 256 -11.44 -4.25 9.36
C SER A 256 -12.17 -2.93 9.04
N ILE A 257 -12.71 -2.83 7.83
CA ILE A 257 -13.53 -1.69 7.44
C ILE A 257 -14.82 -1.61 8.26
N ALA A 258 -15.38 -2.75 8.62
CA ALA A 258 -16.62 -2.83 9.41
C ALA A 258 -16.40 -2.38 10.87
N ALA A 259 -15.25 -2.74 11.45
CA ALA A 259 -14.90 -2.40 12.81
C ALA A 259 -14.20 -1.02 12.94
N LEU A 260 -13.91 -0.34 11.81
CA LEU A 260 -13.17 0.93 11.81
C LEU A 260 -13.79 2.02 12.72
N PRO A 261 -15.12 2.28 12.72
CA PRO A 261 -15.69 3.28 13.63
C PRO A 261 -15.41 2.97 15.09
N ASP A 262 -15.60 1.72 15.51
CA ASP A 262 -15.33 1.28 16.88
C ASP A 262 -13.84 1.29 17.23
N ALA A 263 -12.99 0.95 16.25
CA ALA A 263 -11.54 1.01 16.42
C ALA A 263 -11.02 2.44 16.64
N LEU A 264 -11.59 3.44 15.95
CA LEU A 264 -11.26 4.86 16.17
C LEU A 264 -11.72 5.35 17.56
N GLU A 265 -12.77 4.75 18.13
CA GLU A 265 -13.25 5.02 19.48
C GLU A 265 -12.63 4.09 20.55
N ARG A 266 -11.59 3.35 20.22
CA ARG A 266 -10.86 2.42 21.11
C ARG A 266 -11.69 1.24 21.62
N ARG A 267 -12.71 0.81 20.86
CA ARG A 267 -13.58 -0.33 21.23
C ARG A 267 -13.31 -1.59 20.42
N ALA A 268 -12.49 -1.48 19.37
CA ALA A 268 -12.12 -2.61 18.49
C ALA A 268 -10.73 -2.41 17.89
N GLY A 269 -10.29 -3.36 17.06
CA GLY A 269 -9.00 -3.31 16.41
C GLY A 269 -7.85 -3.74 17.30
N THR A 270 -6.66 -3.84 16.72
CA THR A 270 -5.40 -3.97 17.47
C THR A 270 -4.67 -2.65 17.42
N ARG A 271 -4.24 -2.16 18.58
CA ARG A 271 -3.38 -0.99 18.72
C ARG A 271 -1.95 -1.40 18.94
N ILE A 272 -1.04 -0.80 18.18
CA ILE A 272 0.39 -0.92 18.42
C ILE A 272 0.88 0.47 18.77
N THR A 273 1.44 0.65 19.97
CA THR A 273 1.89 1.94 20.49
C THR A 273 3.41 1.98 20.63
N ARG A 274 3.95 3.17 20.80
CA ARG A 274 5.36 3.32 21.14
C ARG A 274 5.62 2.75 22.53
N SER A 275 6.77 2.08 22.69
CA SER A 275 7.22 1.65 24.02
C SER A 275 7.46 2.86 24.93
N PRO A 276 7.13 2.78 26.22
CA PRO A 276 7.32 3.87 27.18
C PRO A 276 8.77 4.38 27.28
N HIS A 277 9.74 3.57 26.82
CA HIS A 277 11.17 3.87 26.85
C HIS A 277 11.71 4.38 25.52
N ALA A 278 10.86 4.58 24.51
CA ALA A 278 11.30 5.10 23.22
C ALA A 278 11.68 6.60 23.33
N PRO A 279 12.75 7.05 22.63
CA PRO A 279 13.17 8.46 22.66
C PRO A 279 12.04 9.37 22.15
N GLU A 280 11.95 10.58 22.73
CA GLU A 280 10.99 11.59 22.31
C GLU A 280 11.22 12.00 20.84
N ARG A 281 10.14 12.44 20.24
CA ARG A 281 10.08 12.88 18.86
C ARG A 281 11.05 14.04 18.60
N THR A 282 12.07 13.83 17.80
CA THR A 282 12.80 14.96 17.19
C THR A 282 11.93 15.50 16.06
N ALA A 283 11.64 16.82 16.10
CA ALA A 283 10.90 17.46 15.01
C ALA A 283 11.65 17.24 13.69
N PRO A 284 10.98 16.91 12.58
CA PRO A 284 11.64 16.86 11.29
C PRO A 284 12.10 18.26 10.88
N ASP A 285 13.38 18.37 10.51
CA ASP A 285 13.99 19.55 9.88
C ASP A 285 13.36 19.84 8.51
#